data_d41e62dd0f266aaf5cf552de16e2f8c1
#
_entry.id   d41e62dd0f266aaf5cf552de16e2f8c1
#
_cell.length_a   1.000
_cell.length_b   1.000
_cell.length_c   1.000
_cell.angle_alpha   90.00
_cell.angle_beta   90.00
_cell.angle_gamma   90.00
#
_symmetry.space_group_name_H-M   'P 1'
#
loop_
_entity.id
_entity.type
_entity.pdbx_description
1 polymer ?
#
loop_
_entity_poly.entity_id
_entity_poly.type
_entity_poly.pdbx_seq_one_letter_code
_entity_poly.pdbx_strand_id
1 'polypeptide(L)'
;MCEMLAVAWERPLPLARLVDRVCGLERWGLGGFGWGVAWQTEDDAVRVERGLGRFQDEALSRGDLLEITSTRFLVHLRRPNKLSTIQLADTQPFPEDGGQHAFCHNGFLERAEELRASFADQLGGGADSEVGWAFFKQQLAGGTSPENGLRAVDETFGGTLNMGYLDGTGSLLVYAHNKSNLMWQFGLTDGDVRGIAVSTALHSADETLFDVVFPDATHRRLVPIGMTLAVGTARDQDRNHDGPHGAAGVQHIR
;
A
#
# COMPACT_ATOMS: atom_id res chain seq x y z
N MET A 1 -0.16 -15.26 5.36
CA MET A 1 -0.74 -14.06 4.73
C MET A 1 0.00 -12.83 5.27
N CYS A 2 0.15 -11.81 4.45
CA CYS A 2 1.00 -10.64 4.74
C CYS A 2 0.26 -9.57 5.54
N GLU A 3 0.97 -8.55 6.03
CA GLU A 3 0.38 -7.34 6.59
C GLU A 3 0.77 -6.13 5.74
N MET A 4 -0.06 -5.11 5.73
CA MET A 4 0.13 -3.89 4.97
C MET A 4 -0.27 -2.67 5.78
N LEU A 5 0.51 -1.58 5.64
CA LEU A 5 0.24 -0.28 6.25
C LEU A 5 0.49 0.82 5.21
N ALA A 6 -0.53 1.62 4.93
CA ALA A 6 -0.43 2.83 4.12
C ALA A 6 -0.67 4.04 5.02
N VAL A 7 0.21 5.05 4.95
CA VAL A 7 0.13 6.25 5.81
C VAL A 7 0.32 7.52 4.99
N ALA A 8 -0.59 8.47 5.18
CA ALA A 8 -0.49 9.82 4.65
C ALA A 8 -0.41 10.83 5.81
N TRP A 9 0.66 11.61 5.87
CA TRP A 9 0.89 12.68 6.85
C TRP A 9 0.60 14.05 6.25
N GLU A 10 0.16 15.02 7.07
CA GLU A 10 -0.04 16.43 6.66
C GLU A 10 1.27 17.15 6.32
N ARG A 11 2.39 16.69 6.87
CA ARG A 11 3.76 17.15 6.57
C ARG A 11 4.75 15.98 6.74
N PRO A 12 5.95 16.07 6.13
CA PRO A 12 6.91 14.98 6.17
C PRO A 12 7.31 14.61 7.60
N LEU A 13 7.28 13.31 7.88
CA LEU A 13 7.80 12.71 9.11
C LEU A 13 8.79 11.60 8.78
N PRO A 14 9.78 11.35 9.65
CA PRO A 14 10.71 10.23 9.45
C PRO A 14 10.02 8.87 9.65
N LEU A 15 10.46 7.87 8.89
CA LEU A 15 9.97 6.49 9.01
C LEU A 15 10.07 5.97 10.46
N ALA A 16 11.06 6.45 11.22
CA ALA A 16 11.22 6.15 12.63
C ALA A 16 9.93 6.31 13.45
N ARG A 17 9.03 7.22 13.05
CA ARG A 17 7.73 7.44 13.72
C ARG A 17 6.71 6.32 13.52
N LEU A 18 6.96 5.43 12.57
CA LEU A 18 6.11 4.27 12.29
C LEU A 18 6.70 2.94 12.80
N VAL A 19 7.94 2.92 13.27
CA VAL A 19 8.69 1.70 13.60
C VAL A 19 7.96 0.80 14.57
N ASP A 20 7.48 1.33 15.70
CA ASP A 20 6.80 0.52 16.72
C ASP A 20 5.54 -0.14 16.16
N ARG A 21 4.80 0.57 15.31
CA ARG A 21 3.59 0.06 14.64
C ARG A 21 3.93 -1.00 13.61
N VAL A 22 4.98 -0.78 12.81
CA VAL A 22 5.45 -1.76 11.82
C VAL A 22 5.98 -3.03 12.50
N CYS A 23 6.76 -2.90 13.57
CA CYS A 23 7.23 -4.04 14.38
C CYS A 23 6.04 -4.77 15.05
N GLY A 24 5.04 -4.03 15.51
CA GLY A 24 3.81 -4.60 16.04
C GLY A 24 3.03 -5.40 14.99
N LEU A 25 2.85 -4.84 13.79
CA LEU A 25 2.22 -5.55 12.66
C LEU A 25 3.01 -6.81 12.28
N GLU A 26 4.35 -6.73 12.20
CA GLU A 26 5.18 -7.89 11.89
C GLU A 26 5.03 -8.99 12.93
N ARG A 27 5.10 -8.62 14.21
CA ARG A 27 5.03 -9.55 15.34
C ARG A 27 3.68 -10.27 15.39
N TRP A 28 2.59 -9.52 15.36
CA TRP A 28 1.25 -10.06 15.57
C TRP A 28 0.61 -10.59 14.29
N GLY A 29 1.00 -10.07 13.12
CA GLY A 29 0.61 -10.60 11.81
C GLY A 29 1.43 -11.81 11.37
N LEU A 30 2.36 -12.27 12.21
CA LEU A 30 3.25 -13.41 11.92
C LEU A 30 4.07 -13.19 10.64
N GLY A 31 4.51 -11.96 10.39
CA GLY A 31 5.49 -11.61 9.35
C GLY A 31 6.88 -12.19 9.62
N GLY A 32 7.90 -11.64 8.99
CA GLY A 32 9.29 -11.98 9.25
C GLY A 32 9.97 -12.84 8.18
N PHE A 33 9.37 -12.90 6.99
CA PHE A 33 9.92 -13.57 5.80
C PHE A 33 10.17 -12.58 4.66
N GLY A 34 10.44 -11.34 5.01
CA GLY A 34 10.68 -10.22 4.15
C GLY A 34 9.80 -9.02 4.50
N TRP A 35 10.31 -7.86 4.16
CA TRP A 35 9.65 -6.58 4.38
C TRP A 35 9.98 -5.62 3.24
N GLY A 36 9.17 -4.60 3.08
CA GLY A 36 9.50 -3.47 2.24
C GLY A 36 8.72 -2.23 2.62
N VAL A 37 9.34 -1.10 2.32
CA VAL A 37 8.80 0.23 2.51
C VAL A 37 8.95 0.99 1.20
N ALA A 38 7.85 1.56 0.72
CA ALA A 38 7.86 2.54 -0.35
C ALA A 38 7.49 3.91 0.23
N TRP A 39 8.10 4.97 -0.32
CA TRP A 39 7.80 6.34 0.06
C TRP A 39 7.90 7.29 -1.12
N GLN A 40 7.13 8.38 -1.07
CA GLN A 40 7.27 9.48 -2.00
C GLN A 40 8.45 10.36 -1.60
N THR A 41 9.25 10.75 -2.57
CA THR A 41 10.38 11.68 -2.40
C THR A 41 9.97 13.12 -2.71
N GLU A 42 10.81 14.09 -2.38
CA GLU A 42 10.56 15.51 -2.64
C GLU A 42 10.59 15.87 -4.14
N ASP A 43 11.24 15.04 -4.96
CA ASP A 43 11.35 15.18 -6.43
C ASP A 43 10.26 14.38 -7.18
N ASP A 44 9.12 14.13 -6.52
CA ASP A 44 7.96 13.44 -7.08
C ASP A 44 8.28 12.03 -7.64
N ALA A 45 9.22 11.33 -7.01
CA ALA A 45 9.50 9.93 -7.32
C ALA A 45 9.06 9.01 -6.17
N VAL A 46 8.99 7.73 -6.45
CA VAL A 46 8.79 6.67 -5.46
C VAL A 46 10.11 5.91 -5.28
N ARG A 47 10.54 5.78 -4.04
CA ARG A 47 11.65 4.91 -3.67
C ARG A 47 11.13 3.72 -2.90
N VAL A 48 11.83 2.59 -3.03
CA VAL A 48 11.47 1.34 -2.35
C VAL A 48 12.72 0.70 -1.77
N GLU A 49 12.66 0.37 -0.48
CA GLU A 49 13.62 -0.47 0.22
C GLU A 49 12.98 -1.77 0.64
N ARG A 50 13.73 -2.88 0.53
CA ARG A 50 13.24 -4.23 0.83
C ARG A 50 14.31 -5.08 1.48
N GLY A 51 13.90 -5.99 2.36
CA GLY A 51 14.76 -6.98 2.99
C GLY A 51 14.10 -8.35 3.07
N LEU A 52 14.88 -9.40 3.30
CA LEU A 52 14.41 -10.78 3.35
C LEU A 52 14.20 -11.32 4.76
N GLY A 53 14.76 -10.65 5.76
CA GLY A 53 14.62 -10.99 7.16
C GLY A 53 13.38 -10.36 7.79
N ARG A 54 13.46 -10.16 9.10
CA ARG A 54 12.45 -9.43 9.85
C ARG A 54 12.72 -7.93 9.76
N PHE A 55 11.67 -7.13 9.62
CA PHE A 55 11.79 -5.67 9.66
C PHE A 55 12.46 -5.21 10.95
N GLN A 56 12.05 -5.77 12.08
CA GLN A 56 12.61 -5.45 13.38
C GLN A 56 14.14 -5.66 13.46
N ASP A 57 14.66 -6.71 12.84
CA ASP A 57 16.08 -7.06 12.93
C ASP A 57 16.93 -6.29 11.90
N GLU A 58 16.41 -6.10 10.68
CA GLU A 58 17.15 -5.48 9.59
C GLU A 58 16.97 -3.96 9.52
N ALA A 59 15.74 -3.46 9.60
CA ALA A 59 15.48 -2.04 9.44
C ALA A 59 16.01 -1.21 10.61
N LEU A 60 15.92 -1.72 11.85
CA LEU A 60 16.44 -1.01 13.02
C LEU A 60 17.98 -0.88 13.01
N SER A 61 18.68 -1.77 12.33
CA SER A 61 20.13 -1.67 12.15
C SER A 61 20.55 -0.65 11.08
N ARG A 62 19.60 -0.13 10.30
CA ARG A 62 19.79 0.81 9.19
C ARG A 62 19.27 2.20 9.58
N GLY A 63 20.12 2.97 10.28
CA GLY A 63 19.76 4.33 10.70
C GLY A 63 19.36 5.24 9.54
N ASP A 64 19.99 5.10 8.38
CA ASP A 64 19.68 5.80 7.15
C ASP A 64 18.23 5.58 6.68
N LEU A 65 17.73 4.34 6.78
CA LEU A 65 16.34 4.01 6.45
C LEU A 65 15.35 4.69 7.39
N LEU A 66 15.66 4.73 8.69
CA LEU A 66 14.76 5.29 9.70
C LEU A 66 14.66 6.82 9.64
N GLU A 67 15.69 7.47 9.12
CA GLU A 67 15.73 8.93 8.93
C GLU A 67 15.02 9.41 7.65
N ILE A 68 14.62 8.50 6.76
CA ILE A 68 13.86 8.85 5.56
C ILE A 68 12.58 9.58 5.96
N THR A 69 12.42 10.80 5.45
CA THR A 69 11.24 11.63 5.67
C THR A 69 10.32 11.63 4.46
N SER A 70 9.01 11.46 4.70
CA SER A 70 8.00 11.55 3.64
C SER A 70 6.63 11.89 4.22
N THR A 71 5.74 12.39 3.35
CA THR A 71 4.32 12.48 3.66
C THR A 71 3.56 11.19 3.32
N ARG A 72 4.15 10.27 2.57
CA ARG A 72 3.50 9.04 2.09
C ARG A 72 4.40 7.84 2.29
N PHE A 73 3.87 6.85 3.01
CA PHE A 73 4.53 5.55 3.20
C PHE A 73 3.58 4.43 2.85
N LEU A 74 4.09 3.42 2.14
CA LEU A 74 3.43 2.14 1.90
C LEU A 74 4.35 1.01 2.38
N VAL A 75 3.94 0.31 3.43
CA VAL A 75 4.70 -0.77 4.07
C VAL A 75 4.04 -2.11 3.78
N HIS A 76 4.84 -3.12 3.49
CA HIS A 76 4.39 -4.49 3.34
C HIS A 76 5.28 -5.44 4.14
N LEU A 77 4.66 -6.31 4.93
CA LEU A 77 5.32 -7.31 5.79
C LEU A 77 4.94 -8.70 5.31
N ARG A 78 5.93 -9.46 4.92
CA ARG A 78 5.72 -10.68 4.16
C ARG A 78 5.54 -11.93 5.01
N ARG A 79 4.55 -12.74 4.65
CA ARG A 79 4.37 -14.12 5.06
C ARG A 79 4.01 -14.97 3.85
N PRO A 80 4.99 -15.63 3.20
CA PRO A 80 4.78 -16.36 1.94
C PRO A 80 3.94 -17.62 2.14
N ASN A 81 3.17 -17.98 1.14
CA ASN A 81 2.48 -19.27 1.07
C ASN A 81 3.42 -20.41 0.62
N LYS A 82 4.44 -20.07 -0.17
CA LYS A 82 5.45 -21.01 -0.67
C LYS A 82 6.84 -20.56 -0.22
N LEU A 83 7.61 -21.41 0.45
CA LEU A 83 8.97 -21.10 0.91
C LEU A 83 9.92 -20.80 -0.26
N SER A 84 9.70 -21.40 -1.44
CA SER A 84 10.47 -21.12 -2.65
C SER A 84 10.38 -19.68 -3.15
N THR A 85 9.42 -18.89 -2.66
CA THR A 85 9.28 -17.47 -2.99
C THR A 85 9.94 -16.54 -1.96
N ILE A 86 10.75 -17.05 -1.01
CA ILE A 86 11.54 -16.23 -0.10
C ILE A 86 12.77 -15.73 -0.86
N GLN A 87 12.58 -14.67 -1.63
CA GLN A 87 13.61 -13.99 -2.41
C GLN A 87 13.21 -12.53 -2.65
N LEU A 88 14.18 -11.69 -2.98
CA LEU A 88 13.96 -10.24 -3.13
C LEU A 88 13.00 -9.91 -4.28
N ALA A 89 13.04 -10.68 -5.38
CA ALA A 89 12.13 -10.52 -6.51
C ALA A 89 10.65 -10.65 -6.11
N ASP A 90 10.35 -11.50 -5.13
CA ASP A 90 9.00 -11.71 -4.62
C ASP A 90 8.65 -10.84 -3.41
N THR A 91 9.57 -9.99 -2.93
CA THR A 91 9.35 -9.12 -1.76
C THR A 91 8.76 -7.79 -2.19
N GLN A 92 7.71 -7.37 -1.53
CA GLN A 92 6.91 -6.19 -1.85
C GLN A 92 7.17 -5.05 -0.83
N PRO A 93 6.85 -3.79 -1.21
CA PRO A 93 6.24 -3.32 -2.46
C PRO A 93 7.13 -3.55 -3.67
N PHE A 94 6.52 -3.90 -4.82
CA PHE A 94 7.22 -3.99 -6.09
C PHE A 94 7.48 -2.58 -6.64
N PRO A 95 8.72 -2.20 -6.92
CA PRO A 95 9.02 -0.95 -7.60
C PRO A 95 8.73 -1.05 -9.10
N GLU A 96 8.54 0.09 -9.73
CA GLU A 96 8.67 0.24 -11.17
C GLU A 96 10.07 0.74 -11.55
N ASP A 97 10.59 0.28 -12.68
CA ASP A 97 11.79 0.83 -13.26
C ASP A 97 11.56 2.32 -13.63
N GLY A 98 12.39 3.21 -13.08
CA GLY A 98 12.18 4.65 -13.21
C GLY A 98 11.56 5.32 -11.98
N GLY A 99 11.10 4.54 -10.99
CA GLY A 99 10.69 5.07 -9.68
C GLY A 99 9.40 5.90 -9.71
N GLN A 100 8.46 5.56 -10.59
CA GLN A 100 7.19 6.28 -10.67
C GLN A 100 6.09 5.64 -9.81
N HIS A 101 6.17 4.33 -9.60
CA HIS A 101 5.12 3.57 -8.92
C HIS A 101 5.68 2.51 -7.99
N ALA A 102 4.93 2.21 -6.93
CA ALA A 102 5.11 1.05 -6.08
C ALA A 102 3.76 0.37 -5.82
N PHE A 103 3.78 -0.96 -5.76
CA PHE A 103 2.57 -1.77 -5.59
C PHE A 103 2.82 -2.90 -4.59
N CYS A 104 1.83 -3.18 -3.76
CA CYS A 104 1.81 -4.39 -2.94
C CYS A 104 0.43 -5.05 -2.92
N HIS A 105 0.45 -6.35 -2.66
CA HIS A 105 -0.73 -7.20 -2.57
C HIS A 105 -0.62 -8.12 -1.35
N ASN A 106 -1.69 -8.20 -0.60
CA ASN A 106 -1.88 -9.10 0.52
C ASN A 106 -3.07 -10.01 0.23
N GLY A 107 -2.81 -11.29 0.00
CA GLY A 107 -3.85 -12.25 -0.31
C GLY A 107 -3.38 -13.37 -1.24
N PHE A 108 -4.24 -13.74 -2.16
CA PHE A 108 -4.01 -14.77 -3.16
C PHE A 108 -4.78 -14.43 -4.45
N LEU A 109 -4.05 -14.38 -5.56
CA LEU A 109 -4.60 -14.16 -6.90
C LEU A 109 -4.90 -15.52 -7.56
N GLU A 110 -6.18 -15.88 -7.62
CA GLU A 110 -6.62 -17.25 -7.97
C GLU A 110 -6.18 -17.68 -9.37
N ARG A 111 -6.25 -16.75 -10.35
CA ARG A 111 -5.90 -17.02 -11.75
C ARG A 111 -4.48 -16.60 -12.13
N ALA A 112 -3.62 -16.30 -11.16
CA ALA A 112 -2.26 -15.85 -11.47
C ALA A 112 -1.44 -16.88 -12.25
N GLU A 113 -1.57 -18.17 -11.92
CA GLU A 113 -0.85 -19.23 -12.62
C GLU A 113 -1.27 -19.38 -14.09
N GLU A 114 -2.58 -19.22 -14.38
CA GLU A 114 -3.12 -19.25 -15.75
C GLU A 114 -2.55 -18.12 -16.62
N LEU A 115 -2.38 -16.94 -16.02
CA LEU A 115 -1.97 -15.72 -16.72
C LEU A 115 -0.46 -15.49 -16.70
N ARG A 116 0.29 -16.25 -15.91
CA ARG A 116 1.75 -16.09 -15.73
C ARG A 116 2.53 -16.06 -17.04
N ALA A 117 2.19 -16.97 -17.97
CA ALA A 117 2.87 -17.08 -19.26
C ALA A 117 2.75 -15.80 -20.10
N SER A 118 1.66 -15.04 -19.94
CA SER A 118 1.43 -13.77 -20.68
C SER A 118 2.35 -12.63 -20.22
N PHE A 119 2.99 -12.78 -19.05
CA PHE A 119 3.86 -11.79 -18.45
C PHE A 119 5.28 -12.29 -18.21
N ALA A 120 5.66 -13.47 -18.76
CA ALA A 120 6.89 -14.17 -18.45
C ALA A 120 8.15 -13.29 -18.53
N ASP A 121 8.23 -12.41 -19.53
CA ASP A 121 9.36 -11.49 -19.75
C ASP A 121 9.46 -10.37 -18.70
N GLN A 122 8.44 -10.18 -17.87
CA GLN A 122 8.35 -9.13 -16.86
C GLN A 122 8.51 -9.66 -15.43
N LEU A 123 8.57 -11.00 -15.26
CA LEU A 123 8.60 -11.66 -13.97
C LEU A 123 10.02 -12.06 -13.60
N GLY A 124 10.46 -11.70 -12.39
CA GLY A 124 11.75 -12.11 -11.81
C GLY A 124 11.61 -13.15 -10.72
N GLY A 125 10.37 -13.37 -10.24
CA GLY A 125 10.05 -14.24 -9.11
C GLY A 125 8.95 -15.27 -9.40
N GLY A 126 8.48 -15.89 -8.33
CA GLY A 126 7.45 -16.94 -8.36
C GLY A 126 6.13 -16.56 -7.67
N ALA A 127 6.00 -15.36 -7.11
CA ALA A 127 4.77 -14.96 -6.43
C ALA A 127 3.64 -14.66 -7.44
N ASP A 128 2.41 -14.95 -7.03
CA ASP A 128 1.20 -14.56 -7.73
C ASP A 128 1.05 -13.03 -7.81
N SER A 129 1.43 -12.34 -6.75
CA SER A 129 1.41 -10.88 -6.64
C SER A 129 2.23 -10.18 -7.72
N GLU A 130 3.32 -10.78 -8.19
CA GLU A 130 4.14 -10.23 -9.27
C GLU A 130 3.40 -10.25 -10.61
N VAL A 131 2.61 -11.30 -10.87
CA VAL A 131 1.74 -11.37 -12.05
C VAL A 131 0.67 -10.28 -12.01
N GLY A 132 0.06 -10.09 -10.82
CA GLY A 132 -0.88 -8.99 -10.58
C GLY A 132 -0.27 -7.61 -10.82
N TRP A 133 0.98 -7.41 -10.38
CA TRP A 133 1.73 -6.18 -10.64
C TRP A 133 2.00 -5.95 -12.14
N ALA A 134 2.46 -6.98 -12.86
CA ALA A 134 2.70 -6.87 -14.29
C ALA A 134 1.42 -6.52 -15.07
N PHE A 135 0.29 -7.16 -14.72
CA PHE A 135 -1.02 -6.81 -15.29
C PHE A 135 -1.42 -5.37 -14.96
N PHE A 136 -1.27 -4.94 -13.70
CA PHE A 136 -1.63 -3.59 -13.27
C PHE A 136 -0.81 -2.53 -14.03
N LYS A 137 0.52 -2.73 -14.19
CA LYS A 137 1.36 -1.85 -15.04
C LYS A 137 0.84 -1.77 -16.47
N GLN A 138 0.42 -2.89 -17.05
CA GLN A 138 -0.17 -2.90 -18.39
C GLN A 138 -1.46 -2.05 -18.47
N GLN A 139 -2.31 -2.10 -17.42
CA GLN A 139 -3.51 -1.25 -17.36
C GLN A 139 -3.14 0.24 -17.30
N LEU A 140 -2.17 0.62 -16.47
CA LEU A 140 -1.69 2.01 -16.38
C LEU A 140 -1.12 2.50 -17.71
N ALA A 141 -0.28 1.69 -18.36
CA ALA A 141 0.28 2.02 -19.67
C ALA A 141 -0.78 2.15 -20.76
N GLY A 142 -1.91 1.46 -20.62
CA GLY A 142 -3.10 1.58 -21.47
C GLY A 142 -3.99 2.80 -21.16
N GLY A 143 -3.60 3.64 -20.19
CA GLY A 143 -4.34 4.85 -19.80
C GLY A 143 -5.48 4.61 -18.81
N THR A 144 -5.56 3.42 -18.20
CA THR A 144 -6.52 3.15 -17.13
C THR A 144 -6.10 3.89 -15.87
N SER A 145 -7.03 4.55 -15.16
CA SER A 145 -6.70 5.18 -13.88
C SER A 145 -6.26 4.15 -12.83
N PRO A 146 -5.39 4.52 -11.87
CA PRO A 146 -4.94 3.59 -10.84
C PRO A 146 -6.08 2.92 -10.08
N GLU A 147 -7.16 3.64 -9.75
CA GLU A 147 -8.33 3.09 -9.07
C GLU A 147 -9.03 2.00 -9.90
N ASN A 148 -9.20 2.26 -11.20
CA ASN A 148 -9.80 1.29 -12.11
C ASN A 148 -8.86 0.13 -12.41
N GLY A 149 -7.55 0.38 -12.44
CA GLY A 149 -6.51 -0.65 -12.58
C GLY A 149 -6.52 -1.64 -11.42
N LEU A 150 -6.62 -1.15 -10.17
CA LEU A 150 -6.75 -2.01 -8.98
C LEU A 150 -8.02 -2.88 -9.05
N ARG A 151 -9.15 -2.30 -9.47
CA ARG A 151 -10.38 -3.05 -9.67
C ARG A 151 -10.25 -4.10 -10.78
N ALA A 152 -9.59 -3.75 -11.88
CA ALA A 152 -9.34 -4.68 -12.99
C ALA A 152 -8.47 -5.87 -12.56
N VAL A 153 -7.51 -5.69 -11.64
CA VAL A 153 -6.76 -6.82 -11.04
C VAL A 153 -7.73 -7.77 -10.35
N ASP A 154 -8.63 -7.27 -9.48
CA ASP A 154 -9.61 -8.09 -8.78
C ASP A 154 -10.54 -8.83 -9.75
N GLU A 155 -11.14 -8.12 -10.70
CA GLU A 155 -12.06 -8.69 -11.70
C GLU A 155 -11.38 -9.75 -12.60
N THR A 156 -10.09 -9.57 -12.89
CA THR A 156 -9.33 -10.47 -13.76
C THR A 156 -8.84 -11.71 -13.04
N PHE A 157 -8.29 -11.54 -11.85
CA PHE A 157 -7.63 -12.64 -11.13
C PHE A 157 -8.54 -13.35 -10.14
N GLY A 158 -9.49 -12.66 -9.53
CA GLY A 158 -10.28 -13.16 -8.42
C GLY A 158 -9.44 -13.56 -7.22
N GLY A 159 -10.07 -14.20 -6.23
CA GLY A 159 -9.41 -14.67 -5.01
C GLY A 159 -9.60 -13.76 -3.81
N THR A 160 -8.55 -13.54 -3.04
CA THR A 160 -8.58 -12.65 -1.86
C THR A 160 -7.49 -11.59 -2.00
N LEU A 161 -7.89 -10.30 -2.01
CA LEU A 161 -6.98 -9.22 -2.35
C LEU A 161 -7.15 -8.02 -1.42
N ASN A 162 -6.06 -7.64 -0.77
CA ASN A 162 -5.88 -6.25 -0.34
C ASN A 162 -4.68 -5.72 -1.12
N MET A 163 -4.81 -4.57 -1.74
CA MET A 163 -3.74 -3.99 -2.54
C MET A 163 -3.41 -2.58 -2.06
N GLY A 164 -2.15 -2.20 -2.18
CA GLY A 164 -1.64 -0.86 -1.95
C GLY A 164 -0.88 -0.35 -3.16
N TYR A 165 -1.05 0.91 -3.47
CA TYR A 165 -0.40 1.60 -4.57
C TYR A 165 0.06 2.98 -4.13
N LEU A 166 1.27 3.35 -4.52
CA LEU A 166 1.83 4.68 -4.32
C LEU A 166 2.47 5.15 -5.62
N ASP A 167 2.21 6.40 -6.04
CA ASP A 167 2.90 7.01 -7.17
C ASP A 167 3.69 8.26 -6.79
N GLY A 168 4.49 8.74 -7.75
CA GLY A 168 5.34 9.91 -7.58
C GLY A 168 4.55 11.20 -7.31
N THR A 169 3.30 11.30 -7.74
CA THR A 169 2.44 12.47 -7.45
C THR A 169 1.92 12.49 -6.02
N GLY A 170 2.20 11.43 -5.24
CA GLY A 170 1.73 11.25 -3.87
C GLY A 170 0.33 10.64 -3.76
N SER A 171 -0.20 10.11 -4.87
CA SER A 171 -1.42 9.31 -4.83
C SER A 171 -1.14 8.00 -4.09
N LEU A 172 -1.75 7.83 -2.93
CA LEU A 172 -1.66 6.63 -2.12
C LEU A 172 -3.05 5.99 -2.06
N LEU A 173 -3.17 4.83 -2.69
CA LEU A 173 -4.43 4.11 -2.82
C LEU A 173 -4.36 2.76 -2.12
N VAL A 174 -5.48 2.33 -1.57
CA VAL A 174 -5.69 0.96 -1.10
C VAL A 174 -6.96 0.39 -1.70
N TYR A 175 -6.96 -0.90 -1.99
CA TYR A 175 -8.13 -1.66 -2.44
C TYR A 175 -8.38 -2.82 -1.48
N ALA A 176 -9.60 -2.96 -0.98
CA ALA A 176 -9.96 -3.95 0.03
C ALA A 176 -10.88 -5.03 -0.55
N HIS A 177 -10.40 -6.27 -0.68
CA HIS A 177 -11.23 -7.43 -1.05
C HIS A 177 -10.74 -8.73 -0.37
N ASN A 178 -10.26 -8.64 0.87
CA ASN A 178 -9.87 -9.80 1.65
C ASN A 178 -10.69 -9.87 2.94
N LYS A 179 -11.72 -10.72 2.95
CA LYS A 179 -12.60 -10.92 4.12
C LYS A 179 -11.92 -11.59 5.30
N SER A 180 -10.79 -12.28 5.06
CA SER A 180 -10.01 -12.94 6.12
C SER A 180 -8.98 -12.02 6.76
N ASN A 181 -8.67 -10.88 6.14
CA ASN A 181 -7.79 -9.85 6.68
C ASN A 181 -8.31 -8.47 6.27
N LEU A 182 -9.30 -7.99 7.00
CA LEU A 182 -9.98 -6.72 6.74
C LEU A 182 -9.00 -5.55 6.82
N MET A 183 -9.35 -4.43 6.21
CA MET A 183 -8.57 -3.20 6.31
C MET A 183 -9.33 -2.17 7.14
N TRP A 184 -8.59 -1.49 8.03
CA TRP A 184 -9.08 -0.40 8.84
C TRP A 184 -8.45 0.92 8.41
N GLN A 185 -9.29 1.94 8.19
CA GLN A 185 -8.85 3.33 8.09
C GLN A 185 -8.99 3.99 9.47
N PHE A 186 -8.00 4.81 9.85
CA PHE A 186 -7.98 5.51 11.12
C PHE A 186 -7.08 6.76 11.08
N GLY A 187 -7.31 7.68 12.00
CA GLY A 187 -6.43 8.83 12.21
C GLY A 187 -5.23 8.45 13.07
N LEU A 188 -4.09 9.01 12.76
CA LEU A 188 -2.85 8.97 13.55
C LEU A 188 -2.42 10.39 13.92
N THR A 189 -1.68 10.50 15.03
CA THR A 189 -1.02 11.74 15.44
C THR A 189 0.41 11.47 15.86
N ASP A 190 1.32 12.41 15.56
CA ASP A 190 2.67 12.46 16.08
C ASP A 190 2.99 13.90 16.48
N GLY A 191 2.95 14.18 17.79
CA GLY A 191 2.96 15.54 18.30
C GLY A 191 1.76 16.35 17.77
N ASP A 192 2.06 17.40 17.00
CA ASP A 192 1.06 18.26 16.33
C ASP A 192 0.77 17.85 14.87
N VAL A 193 1.44 16.82 14.35
CA VAL A 193 1.23 16.31 12.98
C VAL A 193 0.11 15.30 12.96
N ARG A 194 -0.85 15.50 12.08
CA ARG A 194 -1.94 14.57 11.84
C ARG A 194 -1.65 13.71 10.61
N GLY A 195 -2.20 12.52 10.60
CA GLY A 195 -2.15 11.63 9.47
C GLY A 195 -3.38 10.74 9.39
N ILE A 196 -3.57 10.16 8.22
CA ILE A 196 -4.54 9.09 7.98
C ILE A 196 -3.76 7.83 7.64
N ALA A 197 -4.13 6.73 8.25
CA ALA A 197 -3.57 5.43 7.96
C ALA A 197 -4.63 4.43 7.52
N VAL A 198 -4.22 3.46 6.72
CA VAL A 198 -4.98 2.24 6.44
C VAL A 198 -4.08 1.04 6.71
N SER A 199 -4.54 0.12 7.53
CA SER A 199 -3.81 -1.10 7.89
C SER A 199 -4.70 -2.33 7.78
N THR A 200 -4.09 -3.47 7.47
CA THR A 200 -4.71 -4.78 7.64
C THR A 200 -4.94 -5.10 9.12
N ALA A 201 -5.87 -6.01 9.40
CA ALA A 201 -6.40 -6.30 10.73
C ALA A 201 -5.75 -7.52 11.42
N LEU A 202 -4.50 -7.85 11.05
CA LEU A 202 -3.72 -8.91 11.70
C LEU A 202 -4.36 -10.32 11.62
N HIS A 203 -5.21 -10.56 10.63
CA HIS A 203 -5.96 -11.82 10.49
C HIS A 203 -6.69 -12.25 11.76
N SER A 204 -7.07 -11.31 12.60
CA SER A 204 -7.73 -11.55 13.88
C SER A 204 -9.14 -10.99 13.89
N ALA A 205 -10.07 -11.77 14.44
CA ALA A 205 -11.39 -11.27 14.80
C ALA A 205 -11.37 -10.50 16.14
N ASP A 206 -10.27 -10.57 16.87
CA ASP A 206 -10.07 -9.85 18.11
C ASP A 206 -9.52 -8.44 17.83
N GLU A 207 -10.41 -7.45 17.89
CA GLU A 207 -10.06 -6.05 17.66
C GLU A 207 -9.09 -5.50 18.71
N THR A 208 -8.97 -6.14 19.89
CA THR A 208 -8.02 -5.69 20.92
C THR A 208 -6.58 -5.83 20.46
N LEU A 209 -6.29 -6.77 19.55
CA LEU A 209 -4.97 -6.93 18.98
C LEU A 209 -4.60 -5.73 18.09
N PHE A 210 -5.58 -5.18 17.36
CA PHE A 210 -5.40 -3.93 16.62
C PHE A 210 -5.06 -2.77 17.57
N ASP A 211 -5.74 -2.65 18.70
CA ASP A 211 -5.50 -1.60 19.69
C ASP A 211 -4.11 -1.72 20.35
N VAL A 212 -3.53 -2.92 20.43
CA VAL A 212 -2.14 -3.13 20.89
C VAL A 212 -1.13 -2.55 19.90
N VAL A 213 -1.39 -2.67 18.59
CA VAL A 213 -0.50 -2.17 17.54
C VAL A 213 -0.69 -0.67 17.29
N PHE A 214 -1.92 -0.20 17.38
CA PHE A 214 -2.32 1.19 17.13
C PHE A 214 -3.07 1.79 18.32
N PRO A 215 -2.42 1.96 19.49
CA PRO A 215 -3.11 2.41 20.72
C PRO A 215 -3.63 3.84 20.64
N ASP A 216 -3.10 4.63 19.73
CA ASP A 216 -3.46 6.04 19.48
C ASP A 216 -4.35 6.22 18.23
N ALA A 217 -4.86 5.14 17.64
CA ALA A 217 -5.75 5.20 16.49
C ALA A 217 -7.09 5.89 16.85
N THR A 218 -7.46 6.88 16.05
CA THR A 218 -8.72 7.62 16.22
C THR A 218 -9.64 7.40 15.03
N HIS A 219 -10.97 7.56 15.24
CA HIS A 219 -11.95 7.51 14.14
C HIS A 219 -11.85 6.26 13.25
N ARG A 220 -11.58 5.10 13.87
CA ARG A 220 -11.42 3.83 13.18
C ARG A 220 -12.70 3.42 12.43
N ARG A 221 -12.55 3.05 11.16
CA ARG A 221 -13.63 2.52 10.33
C ARG A 221 -13.12 1.45 9.36
N LEU A 222 -13.94 0.45 9.08
CA LEU A 222 -13.63 -0.54 8.05
C LEU A 222 -13.63 0.09 6.67
N VAL A 223 -12.65 -0.30 5.85
CA VAL A 223 -12.68 -0.04 4.40
C VAL A 223 -13.67 -1.03 3.79
N PRO A 224 -14.71 -0.54 3.07
CA PRO A 224 -15.70 -1.45 2.48
C PRO A 224 -15.08 -2.39 1.45
N ILE A 225 -15.53 -3.63 1.45
CA ILE A 225 -15.08 -4.67 0.51
C ILE A 225 -15.43 -4.26 -0.94
N GLY A 226 -14.50 -4.46 -1.87
CA GLY A 226 -14.64 -4.11 -3.28
C GLY A 226 -14.43 -2.63 -3.58
N MET A 227 -13.91 -1.86 -2.61
CA MET A 227 -13.68 -0.42 -2.78
C MET A 227 -12.20 -0.06 -2.82
N THR A 228 -11.87 0.89 -3.72
CA THR A 228 -10.62 1.65 -3.67
C THR A 228 -10.82 2.87 -2.79
N LEU A 229 -9.85 3.13 -1.92
CA LEU A 229 -9.83 4.28 -1.03
C LEU A 229 -8.52 5.06 -1.24
N ALA A 230 -8.62 6.37 -1.50
CA ALA A 230 -7.48 7.27 -1.43
C ALA A 230 -7.11 7.54 0.04
N VAL A 231 -5.87 7.25 0.39
CA VAL A 231 -5.30 7.54 1.72
C VAL A 231 -4.71 8.94 1.65
N GLY A 232 -5.51 9.94 2.05
CA GLY A 232 -5.14 11.35 1.98
C GLY A 232 -5.54 12.10 3.24
N THR A 233 -4.85 13.19 3.52
CA THR A 233 -5.17 14.11 4.61
C THR A 233 -6.29 15.06 4.19
N ALA A 234 -6.87 15.82 5.15
CA ALA A 234 -7.87 16.84 4.85
C ALA A 234 -7.36 17.88 3.82
N ARG A 235 -6.05 18.22 3.86
CA ARG A 235 -5.41 19.12 2.90
C ARG A 235 -5.39 18.58 1.47
N ASP A 236 -5.34 17.26 1.29
CA ASP A 236 -5.37 16.64 -0.04
C ASP A 236 -6.77 16.70 -0.64
N GLN A 237 -7.81 16.65 0.19
CA GLN A 237 -9.20 16.77 -0.24
C GLN A 237 -9.53 18.19 -0.73
N ASP A 238 -8.95 19.22 -0.10
CA ASP A 238 -9.12 20.61 -0.52
C ASP A 238 -8.44 20.89 -1.88
N ARG A 239 -7.26 20.30 -2.14
CA ARG A 239 -6.56 20.45 -3.43
C ARG A 239 -7.32 19.83 -4.60
N ASN A 240 -8.06 18.76 -4.38
CA ASN A 240 -8.86 18.11 -5.42
C ASN A 240 -10.17 18.88 -5.73
N HIS A 241 -10.60 19.81 -4.87
CA HIS A 241 -11.75 20.67 -5.13
C HIS A 241 -11.40 21.95 -5.93
N ASP A 242 -10.16 22.38 -5.92
CA ASP A 242 -9.67 23.56 -6.65
C ASP A 242 -9.22 23.26 -8.09
N GLY A 243 -9.43 22.05 -8.61
CA GLY A 243 -9.24 21.72 -10.03
C GLY A 243 -10.20 22.52 -10.92
N PRO A 244 -9.79 22.94 -12.15
CA PRO A 244 -10.53 23.90 -12.96
C PRO A 244 -11.85 23.32 -13.47
N HIS A 245 -12.91 23.42 -12.71
CA HIS A 245 -14.26 23.34 -13.27
C HIS A 245 -14.50 24.60 -14.10
N GLY A 246 -14.32 24.44 -15.39
CA GLY A 246 -14.59 25.46 -16.40
C GLY A 246 -15.96 26.09 -16.16
N ALA A 247 -15.96 27.39 -16.07
CA ALA A 247 -17.15 28.23 -16.06
C ALA A 247 -17.97 27.94 -17.33
N ALA A 248 -19.00 27.08 -17.21
CA ALA A 248 -20.06 26.98 -18.20
C ALA A 248 -20.95 28.22 -18.02
N GLY A 249 -20.75 29.21 -18.91
CA GLY A 249 -21.56 30.42 -18.96
C GLY A 249 -23.03 30.08 -19.17
N VAL A 250 -23.87 30.48 -18.25
CA VAL A 250 -25.32 30.53 -18.42
C VAL A 250 -25.63 31.67 -19.37
N GLN A 251 -25.92 31.35 -20.64
CA GLN A 251 -26.56 32.31 -21.56
C GLN A 251 -28.04 32.42 -21.19
N HIS A 252 -28.42 33.57 -20.64
CA HIS A 252 -29.82 33.98 -20.58
C HIS A 252 -30.30 34.34 -22.00
N ILE A 253 -31.22 33.52 -22.52
CA ILE A 253 -32.05 33.91 -23.68
C ILE A 253 -33.30 34.59 -23.16
N ARG A 254 -33.52 35.79 -23.67
CA ARG A 254 -34.76 36.57 -23.52
C ARG A 254 -35.90 35.99 -24.36
#